data_75e6000d681a5c5c4ac11698b8ef2f74
#
_entry.id   75e6000d681a5c5c4ac11698b8ef2f74
#
_cell.length_a   1.000
_cell.length_b   1.000
_cell.length_c   1.000
_cell.angle_alpha   90.00
_cell.angle_beta   90.00
_cell.angle_gamma   90.00
#
_symmetry.space_group_name_H-M   'P 1'
#
loop_
_entity.id
_entity.type
_entity.pdbx_description
1 polymer ?
#
loop_
_entity_poly.entity_id
_entity_poly.type
_entity_poly.pdbx_seq_one_letter_code
_entity_poly.pdbx_strand_id
1 'polypeptide(L)'
;MEPSSSAPSASTTPTTPPDLVARVENLSKSYGTERTKVDALRGVSLGIRRGDFTAIMGPSGSGKSTLMHIMAGLDSPTSGQVWLGDAEIGSMDDAQLTLLRRRRVGFVFQSFNLVPTLDVEGNLLLPFELDGRRPTSREWDWFDELEDALGLTDRLKHRPHELSGGQQQRVAIARALATRPELVFADEPTGNLDSRTGREVLELLRAASTKYGQSIAMVTHDPIAASYADRVVFLADGRIVEDRPRSAAADISQFMLSMEAAS
;
A
#
# COMPACT_ATOMS: atom_id res chain seq x y z
N MET A 1 -46.85 -40.40 5.28
CA MET A 1 -45.43 -40.38 4.92
C MET A 1 -45.23 -39.21 3.96
N GLU A 2 -44.83 -38.07 4.51
CA GLU A 2 -44.48 -36.92 3.70
C GLU A 2 -42.94 -36.87 3.54
N PRO A 3 -42.40 -36.56 2.38
CA PRO A 3 -40.96 -36.39 2.22
C PRO A 3 -40.54 -34.97 2.63
N SER A 4 -39.66 -34.91 3.64
CA SER A 4 -38.97 -33.70 4.09
C SER A 4 -38.05 -33.17 2.98
N SER A 5 -38.41 -32.00 2.44
CA SER A 5 -37.59 -31.24 1.50
C SER A 5 -36.58 -30.38 2.29
N SER A 6 -35.32 -30.81 2.34
CA SER A 6 -34.20 -29.98 2.80
C SER A 6 -33.75 -29.06 1.67
N ALA A 7 -33.99 -27.76 1.83
CA ALA A 7 -33.46 -26.73 0.96
C ALA A 7 -31.92 -26.60 1.17
N PRO A 8 -31.12 -26.41 0.11
CA PRO A 8 -29.69 -26.14 0.26
C PRO A 8 -29.46 -24.73 0.83
N SER A 9 -28.66 -24.64 1.89
CA SER A 9 -28.22 -23.39 2.45
C SER A 9 -27.32 -22.67 1.43
N ALA A 10 -27.76 -21.51 0.95
CA ALA A 10 -26.97 -20.64 0.10
C ALA A 10 -25.79 -20.11 0.91
N SER A 11 -24.58 -20.50 0.52
CA SER A 11 -23.36 -19.88 0.99
C SER A 11 -23.31 -18.46 0.43
N THR A 12 -23.62 -17.46 1.25
CA THR A 12 -23.42 -16.04 0.91
C THR A 12 -21.94 -15.75 0.89
N THR A 13 -21.34 -15.73 -0.28
CA THR A 13 -20.01 -15.16 -0.50
C THR A 13 -20.09 -13.67 -0.13
N PRO A 14 -19.28 -13.16 0.82
CA PRO A 14 -19.32 -11.75 1.19
C PRO A 14 -18.80 -10.92 0.01
N THR A 15 -19.69 -10.19 -0.67
CA THR A 15 -19.33 -9.21 -1.69
C THR A 15 -18.66 -8.01 -1.04
N THR A 16 -17.47 -7.66 -1.48
CA THR A 16 -16.79 -6.43 -1.07
C THR A 16 -17.71 -5.24 -1.38
N PRO A 17 -17.89 -4.29 -0.44
CA PRO A 17 -18.59 -3.05 -0.75
C PRO A 17 -17.96 -2.40 -1.99
N PRO A 18 -18.75 -1.88 -2.95
CA PRO A 18 -18.28 -1.49 -4.28
C PRO A 18 -17.25 -0.34 -4.28
N ASP A 19 -17.05 0.33 -3.17
CA ASP A 19 -16.13 1.44 -2.98
C ASP A 19 -14.80 1.08 -2.26
N LEU A 20 -14.60 -0.17 -1.84
CA LEU A 20 -13.35 -0.61 -1.22
C LEU A 20 -12.43 -1.34 -2.21
N VAL A 21 -11.12 -0.98 -2.20
CA VAL A 21 -10.08 -1.67 -2.98
C VAL A 21 -9.33 -2.72 -2.17
N ALA A 22 -9.30 -2.58 -0.84
CA ALA A 22 -8.77 -3.60 0.06
C ALA A 22 -9.50 -3.53 1.40
N ARG A 23 -9.61 -4.65 2.10
CA ARG A 23 -10.17 -4.70 3.45
C ARG A 23 -9.58 -5.85 4.26
N VAL A 24 -9.54 -5.65 5.56
CA VAL A 24 -9.26 -6.68 6.56
C VAL A 24 -10.38 -6.70 7.59
N GLU A 25 -10.73 -7.90 8.07
CA GLU A 25 -11.77 -8.09 9.07
C GLU A 25 -11.25 -8.96 10.20
N ASN A 26 -11.30 -8.43 11.44
CA ASN A 26 -10.85 -9.08 12.67
C ASN A 26 -9.43 -9.67 12.54
N LEU A 27 -8.55 -8.96 11.83
CA LEU A 27 -7.21 -9.41 11.50
C LEU A 27 -6.34 -9.48 12.73
N SER A 28 -5.76 -10.64 13.00
CA SER A 28 -4.75 -10.83 14.04
C SER A 28 -3.49 -11.47 13.48
N LYS A 29 -2.34 -11.03 13.97
CA LYS A 29 -1.03 -11.60 13.61
C LYS A 29 -0.16 -11.74 14.83
N SER A 30 0.36 -12.95 15.03
CA SER A 30 1.34 -13.27 16.07
C SER A 30 2.59 -13.86 15.43
N TYR A 31 3.75 -13.47 15.92
CA TYR A 31 5.05 -14.04 15.55
C TYR A 31 5.65 -14.78 16.73
N GLY A 32 6.56 -15.70 16.47
CA GLY A 32 7.30 -16.47 17.47
C GLY A 32 6.58 -17.74 17.94
N THR A 33 7.14 -18.35 18.96
CA THR A 33 6.62 -19.57 19.63
C THR A 33 5.97 -19.19 20.97
N GLU A 34 5.33 -20.15 21.67
CA GLU A 34 4.64 -19.90 22.96
C GLU A 34 5.44 -19.06 23.97
N ARG A 35 6.79 -19.20 23.98
CA ARG A 35 7.67 -18.48 24.94
C ARG A 35 8.12 -17.09 24.44
N THR A 36 8.01 -16.83 23.14
CA THR A 36 8.49 -15.59 22.49
C THR A 36 7.39 -14.93 21.65
N LYS A 37 6.14 -15.27 21.94
CA LYS A 37 4.99 -14.78 21.17
C LYS A 37 4.86 -13.27 21.27
N VAL A 38 4.82 -12.60 20.11
CA VAL A 38 4.55 -11.18 19.97
C VAL A 38 3.29 -11.02 19.12
N ASP A 39 2.25 -10.45 19.69
CA ASP A 39 1.00 -10.14 18.97
C ASP A 39 1.13 -8.79 18.27
N ALA A 40 1.49 -8.81 16.98
CA ALA A 40 1.70 -7.62 16.17
C ALA A 40 0.37 -6.95 15.76
N LEU A 41 -0.69 -7.74 15.56
CA LEU A 41 -2.05 -7.24 15.27
C LEU A 41 -3.07 -7.99 16.12
N ARG A 42 -4.10 -7.27 16.58
CA ARG A 42 -5.08 -7.76 17.57
C ARG A 42 -6.52 -7.39 17.16
N GLY A 43 -7.08 -8.12 16.19
CA GLY A 43 -8.46 -7.95 15.75
C GLY A 43 -8.69 -6.65 14.97
N VAL A 44 -7.75 -6.28 14.07
CA VAL A 44 -7.85 -5.08 13.24
C VAL A 44 -8.89 -5.28 12.15
N SER A 45 -9.80 -4.31 11.99
CA SER A 45 -10.71 -4.20 10.85
C SER A 45 -10.52 -2.85 10.19
N LEU A 46 -10.19 -2.86 8.88
CA LEU A 46 -9.88 -1.65 8.11
C LEU A 46 -10.28 -1.87 6.65
N GLY A 47 -10.91 -0.87 6.03
CA GLY A 47 -11.13 -0.82 4.59
C GLY A 47 -10.38 0.37 3.97
N ILE A 48 -9.75 0.16 2.81
CA ILE A 48 -9.16 1.22 1.97
C ILE A 48 -10.15 1.52 0.86
N ARG A 49 -10.56 2.78 0.73
CA ARG A 49 -11.51 3.22 -0.29
C ARG A 49 -10.84 3.38 -1.65
N ARG A 50 -11.61 3.13 -2.70
CA ARG A 50 -11.16 3.35 -4.07
C ARG A 50 -10.91 4.83 -4.34
N GLY A 51 -9.74 5.14 -4.89
CA GLY A 51 -9.34 6.51 -5.22
C GLY A 51 -8.89 7.36 -4.03
N ASP A 52 -9.00 6.88 -2.79
CA ASP A 52 -8.55 7.61 -1.60
C ASP A 52 -7.05 7.41 -1.35
N PHE A 53 -6.43 8.44 -0.80
CA PHE A 53 -5.12 8.37 -0.19
C PHE A 53 -5.29 8.21 1.33
N THR A 54 -5.01 7.02 1.86
CA THR A 54 -5.09 6.70 3.30
C THR A 54 -3.70 6.63 3.90
N ALA A 55 -3.44 7.34 5.00
CA ALA A 55 -2.24 7.20 5.82
C ALA A 55 -2.51 6.29 7.02
N ILE A 56 -1.61 5.36 7.32
CA ILE A 56 -1.62 4.50 8.50
C ILE A 56 -0.46 4.94 9.38
N MET A 57 -0.77 5.50 10.54
CA MET A 57 0.18 6.08 11.47
C MET A 57 0.26 5.33 12.79
N GLY A 58 1.29 5.59 13.55
CA GLY A 58 1.46 5.06 14.92
C GLY A 58 2.92 4.94 15.31
N PRO A 59 3.22 4.69 16.60
CA PRO A 59 4.58 4.54 17.10
C PRO A 59 5.33 3.37 16.43
N SER A 60 6.65 3.32 16.59
CA SER A 60 7.44 2.17 16.14
C SER A 60 6.94 0.89 16.85
N GLY A 61 6.85 -0.21 16.10
CA GLY A 61 6.36 -1.48 16.64
C GLY A 61 4.84 -1.60 16.80
N SER A 62 4.03 -0.60 16.44
CA SER A 62 2.57 -0.67 16.56
C SER A 62 1.86 -1.65 15.60
N GLY A 63 2.58 -2.22 14.62
CA GLY A 63 2.03 -3.21 13.67
C GLY A 63 1.73 -2.67 12.26
N LYS A 64 2.08 -1.41 11.93
CA LYS A 64 1.77 -0.77 10.64
C LYS A 64 2.28 -1.54 9.42
N SER A 65 3.58 -1.85 9.39
CA SER A 65 4.18 -2.61 8.28
C SER A 65 3.64 -4.03 8.21
N THR A 66 3.35 -4.66 9.37
CA THR A 66 2.69 -5.97 9.41
C THR A 66 1.30 -5.91 8.77
N LEU A 67 0.49 -4.91 9.13
CA LEU A 67 -0.84 -4.70 8.54
C LEU A 67 -0.73 -4.52 7.02
N MET A 68 0.16 -3.63 6.57
CA MET A 68 0.40 -3.39 5.16
C MET A 68 0.87 -4.66 4.41
N HIS A 69 1.83 -5.40 4.96
CA HIS A 69 2.34 -6.62 4.35
C HIS A 69 1.25 -7.68 4.19
N ILE A 70 0.37 -7.84 5.18
CA ILE A 70 -0.73 -8.79 5.10
C ILE A 70 -1.77 -8.32 4.06
N MET A 71 -2.13 -7.04 4.06
CA MET A 71 -3.05 -6.47 3.05
C MET A 71 -2.51 -6.59 1.63
N ALA A 72 -1.19 -6.58 1.47
CA ALA A 72 -0.51 -6.74 0.18
C ALA A 72 -0.25 -8.21 -0.20
N GLY A 73 -0.62 -9.18 0.65
CA GLY A 73 -0.33 -10.59 0.44
C GLY A 73 1.16 -10.95 0.49
N LEU A 74 1.96 -10.16 1.22
CA LEU A 74 3.38 -10.44 1.49
C LEU A 74 3.59 -11.27 2.76
N ASP A 75 2.60 -11.28 3.64
CA ASP A 75 2.56 -12.10 4.85
C ASP A 75 1.15 -12.65 5.07
N SER A 76 1.02 -13.75 5.82
CA SER A 76 -0.26 -14.38 6.09
C SER A 76 -0.79 -14.01 7.47
N PRO A 77 -2.10 -13.82 7.66
CA PRO A 77 -2.68 -13.60 8.98
C PRO A 77 -2.59 -14.84 9.86
N THR A 78 -2.59 -14.66 11.18
CA THR A 78 -2.81 -15.75 12.12
C THR A 78 -4.30 -16.09 12.22
N SER A 79 -5.17 -15.07 12.14
CA SER A 79 -6.62 -15.19 12.06
C SER A 79 -7.24 -13.93 11.46
N GLY A 80 -8.51 -14.01 11.08
CA GLY A 80 -9.23 -12.96 10.38
C GLY A 80 -9.17 -13.15 8.87
N GLN A 81 -9.72 -12.18 8.13
CA GLN A 81 -9.88 -12.27 6.68
C GLN A 81 -9.28 -11.04 6.00
N VAL A 82 -8.80 -11.23 4.77
CA VAL A 82 -8.15 -10.18 3.96
C VAL A 82 -8.65 -10.25 2.54
N TRP A 83 -9.06 -9.11 1.99
CA TRP A 83 -9.47 -8.99 0.59
C TRP A 83 -8.70 -7.90 -0.13
N LEU A 84 -8.41 -8.15 -1.40
CA LEU A 84 -7.96 -7.16 -2.36
C LEU A 84 -8.95 -7.14 -3.53
N GLY A 85 -9.69 -6.03 -3.66
CA GLY A 85 -10.85 -5.97 -4.54
C GLY A 85 -11.91 -6.99 -4.12
N ASP A 86 -12.25 -7.86 -5.06
CA ASP A 86 -13.20 -8.98 -4.90
C ASP A 86 -12.55 -10.29 -4.40
N ALA A 87 -11.22 -10.35 -4.38
CA ALA A 87 -10.47 -11.56 -4.07
C ALA A 87 -10.16 -11.68 -2.56
N GLU A 88 -10.59 -12.76 -1.92
CA GLU A 88 -10.16 -13.14 -0.57
C GLU A 88 -8.77 -13.77 -0.67
N ILE A 89 -7.74 -13.05 -0.17
CA ILE A 89 -6.34 -13.41 -0.36
C ILE A 89 -5.75 -14.24 0.77
N GLY A 90 -6.42 -14.33 1.91
CA GLY A 90 -5.92 -15.07 3.08
C GLY A 90 -5.82 -16.58 2.87
N SER A 91 -6.59 -17.13 1.92
CA SER A 91 -6.61 -18.55 1.56
C SER A 91 -5.80 -18.91 0.30
N MET A 92 -5.19 -17.91 -0.37
CA MET A 92 -4.43 -18.10 -1.61
C MET A 92 -3.06 -18.71 -1.36
N ASP A 93 -2.61 -19.55 -2.30
CA ASP A 93 -1.23 -20.03 -2.31
C ASP A 93 -0.23 -18.98 -2.83
N ASP A 94 1.07 -19.23 -2.68
CA ASP A 94 2.13 -18.29 -3.06
C ASP A 94 2.12 -17.94 -4.56
N ALA A 95 1.72 -18.88 -5.43
CA ALA A 95 1.66 -18.65 -6.88
C ALA A 95 0.50 -17.70 -7.22
N GLN A 96 -0.67 -17.91 -6.60
CA GLN A 96 -1.84 -17.05 -6.74
C GLN A 96 -1.57 -15.65 -6.20
N LEU A 97 -0.97 -15.54 -5.00
CA LEU A 97 -0.58 -14.25 -4.40
C LEU A 97 0.45 -13.52 -5.27
N THR A 98 1.41 -14.24 -5.86
CA THR A 98 2.42 -13.64 -6.74
C THR A 98 1.78 -13.04 -8.00
N LEU A 99 0.86 -13.76 -8.62
CA LEU A 99 0.14 -13.28 -9.81
C LEU A 99 -0.75 -12.06 -9.46
N LEU A 100 -1.45 -12.12 -8.34
CA LEU A 100 -2.31 -11.03 -7.86
C LEU A 100 -1.49 -9.76 -7.59
N ARG A 101 -0.35 -9.88 -6.86
CA ARG A 101 0.54 -8.73 -6.60
C ARG A 101 1.04 -8.07 -7.87
N ARG A 102 1.51 -8.84 -8.85
CA ARG A 102 1.99 -8.29 -10.13
C ARG A 102 0.97 -7.41 -10.83
N ARG A 103 -0.32 -7.76 -10.74
CA ARG A 103 -1.37 -7.16 -11.54
C ARG A 103 -2.18 -6.11 -10.80
N ARG A 104 -2.32 -6.23 -9.47
CA ARG A 104 -3.24 -5.40 -8.68
C ARG A 104 -2.55 -4.50 -7.67
N VAL A 105 -1.25 -4.71 -7.39
CA VAL A 105 -0.55 -4.00 -6.31
C VAL A 105 0.70 -3.32 -6.83
N GLY A 106 0.86 -2.04 -6.49
CA GLY A 106 2.10 -1.29 -6.63
C GLY A 106 2.80 -1.14 -5.27
N PHE A 107 4.12 -1.07 -5.27
CA PHE A 107 4.90 -0.84 -4.05
C PHE A 107 5.87 0.32 -4.21
N VAL A 108 5.88 1.21 -3.21
CA VAL A 108 6.86 2.27 -3.03
C VAL A 108 7.51 2.07 -1.66
N PHE A 109 8.81 1.82 -1.61
CA PHE A 109 9.56 1.55 -0.39
C PHE A 109 10.45 2.73 0.00
N GLN A 110 10.79 2.82 1.27
CA GLN A 110 11.75 3.78 1.80
C GLN A 110 13.13 3.68 1.12
N SER A 111 13.59 2.47 0.81
CA SER A 111 14.90 2.19 0.19
C SER A 111 14.85 2.14 -1.34
N PHE A 112 13.79 2.69 -1.96
CA PHE A 112 13.53 2.74 -3.41
C PHE A 112 13.42 1.35 -4.08
N ASN A 113 14.24 0.38 -3.72
CA ASN A 113 14.28 -1.00 -4.22
C ASN A 113 14.33 -1.08 -5.75
N LEU A 114 15.11 -0.18 -6.37
CA LEU A 114 15.38 -0.23 -7.81
C LEU A 114 16.37 -1.35 -8.12
N VAL A 115 16.21 -2.00 -9.28
CA VAL A 115 17.17 -2.99 -9.79
C VAL A 115 18.39 -2.24 -10.32
N PRO A 116 19.58 -2.36 -9.69
CA PRO A 116 20.72 -1.49 -9.97
C PRO A 116 21.38 -1.75 -11.35
N THR A 117 21.11 -2.90 -11.95
CA THR A 117 21.61 -3.28 -13.29
C THR A 117 20.73 -2.75 -14.42
N LEU A 118 19.50 -2.34 -14.13
CA LEU A 118 18.57 -1.74 -15.08
C LEU A 118 18.69 -0.21 -15.04
N ASP A 119 18.46 0.43 -16.18
CA ASP A 119 18.25 1.88 -16.25
C ASP A 119 16.82 2.25 -15.76
N VAL A 120 16.47 3.53 -15.84
CA VAL A 120 15.13 4.00 -15.42
C VAL A 120 14.04 3.31 -16.22
N GLU A 121 14.14 3.29 -17.56
CA GLU A 121 13.17 2.65 -18.44
C GLU A 121 12.99 1.16 -18.10
N GLY A 122 14.09 0.43 -17.92
CA GLY A 122 14.06 -0.98 -17.51
C GLY A 122 13.42 -1.20 -16.14
N ASN A 123 13.64 -0.29 -15.17
CA ASN A 123 12.95 -0.37 -13.89
C ASN A 123 11.43 -0.11 -14.02
N LEU A 124 11.00 0.81 -14.89
CA LEU A 124 9.57 1.07 -15.16
C LEU A 124 8.92 -0.12 -15.85
N LEU A 125 9.61 -0.78 -16.79
CA LEU A 125 9.10 -1.93 -17.54
C LEU A 125 9.12 -3.25 -16.76
N LEU A 126 9.87 -3.30 -15.65
CA LEU A 126 10.05 -4.51 -14.85
C LEU A 126 8.74 -5.24 -14.47
N PRO A 127 7.66 -4.57 -14.04
CA PRO A 127 6.40 -5.25 -13.73
C PRO A 127 5.81 -6.02 -14.92
N PHE A 128 5.96 -5.49 -16.13
CA PHE A 128 5.50 -6.14 -17.37
C PHE A 128 6.36 -7.35 -17.75
N GLU A 129 7.68 -7.22 -17.61
CA GLU A 129 8.62 -8.32 -17.83
C GLU A 129 8.35 -9.48 -16.85
N LEU A 130 8.11 -9.16 -15.55
CA LEU A 130 7.75 -10.16 -14.55
C LEU A 130 6.40 -10.84 -14.83
N ASP A 131 5.45 -10.16 -15.48
CA ASP A 131 4.16 -10.74 -15.92
C ASP A 131 4.29 -11.48 -17.29
N GLY A 132 5.49 -11.51 -17.86
CA GLY A 132 5.78 -12.21 -19.13
C GLY A 132 5.15 -11.56 -20.36
N ARG A 133 4.83 -10.25 -20.31
CA ARG A 133 4.16 -9.52 -21.38
C ARG A 133 4.84 -8.17 -21.70
N ARG A 134 4.50 -7.61 -22.82
CA ARG A 134 4.88 -6.25 -23.20
C ARG A 134 3.74 -5.28 -22.91
N PRO A 135 4.04 -4.00 -22.66
CA PRO A 135 3.01 -2.96 -22.57
C PRO A 135 2.18 -2.87 -23.85
N THR A 136 0.89 -2.65 -23.72
CA THR A 136 -0.02 -2.31 -24.81
C THR A 136 0.20 -0.84 -25.25
N SER A 137 -0.37 -0.42 -26.41
CA SER A 137 -0.27 0.99 -26.84
C SER A 137 -0.79 1.97 -25.79
N ARG A 138 -1.91 1.65 -25.10
CA ARG A 138 -2.45 2.50 -24.02
C ARG A 138 -1.55 2.57 -22.79
N GLU A 139 -0.80 1.50 -22.52
CA GLU A 139 0.16 1.49 -21.43
C GLU A 139 1.42 2.28 -21.81
N TRP A 140 1.82 2.30 -23.09
CA TRP A 140 2.87 3.19 -23.56
C TRP A 140 2.47 4.66 -23.45
N ASP A 141 1.26 5.04 -23.87
CA ASP A 141 0.74 6.40 -23.68
C ASP A 141 0.75 6.81 -22.20
N TRP A 142 0.47 5.84 -21.30
CA TRP A 142 0.53 6.06 -19.86
C TRP A 142 1.96 6.20 -19.34
N PHE A 143 2.93 5.47 -19.89
CA PHE A 143 4.34 5.64 -19.57
C PHE A 143 4.81 7.05 -19.89
N ASP A 144 4.55 7.53 -21.10
CA ASP A 144 4.91 8.89 -21.52
C ASP A 144 4.32 9.93 -20.57
N GLU A 145 3.07 9.77 -20.14
CA GLU A 145 2.42 10.66 -19.16
C GLU A 145 3.08 10.59 -17.78
N LEU A 146 3.46 9.40 -17.31
CA LEU A 146 4.16 9.22 -16.03
C LEU A 146 5.56 9.82 -16.05
N GLU A 147 6.32 9.59 -17.11
CA GLU A 147 7.69 10.11 -17.28
C GLU A 147 7.71 11.63 -17.24
N ASP A 148 6.78 12.27 -17.93
CA ASP A 148 6.63 13.72 -17.93
C ASP A 148 6.18 14.24 -16.56
N ALA A 149 5.11 13.66 -15.98
CA ALA A 149 4.57 14.06 -14.69
C ALA A 149 5.55 13.92 -13.53
N LEU A 150 6.47 12.94 -13.61
CA LEU A 150 7.48 12.66 -12.61
C LEU A 150 8.85 13.31 -12.92
N GLY A 151 8.99 13.98 -14.09
CA GLY A 151 10.22 14.63 -14.53
C GLY A 151 11.36 13.64 -14.77
N LEU A 152 11.06 12.52 -15.43
CA LEU A 152 12.01 11.43 -15.71
C LEU A 152 12.43 11.36 -17.19
N THR A 153 11.79 12.09 -18.09
CA THR A 153 12.00 12.05 -19.54
C THR A 153 13.47 12.12 -19.97
N ASP A 154 14.24 13.02 -19.36
CA ASP A 154 15.68 13.17 -19.65
C ASP A 154 16.56 12.17 -18.86
N ARG A 155 15.99 11.22 -18.15
CA ARG A 155 16.69 10.31 -17.23
C ARG A 155 16.51 8.82 -17.57
N LEU A 156 15.72 8.47 -18.60
CA LEU A 156 15.34 7.10 -18.92
C LEU A 156 16.51 6.14 -19.07
N LYS A 157 17.65 6.61 -19.57
CA LYS A 157 18.86 5.81 -19.77
C LYS A 157 19.86 5.86 -18.60
N HIS A 158 19.55 6.61 -17.53
CA HIS A 158 20.38 6.62 -16.34
C HIS A 158 20.12 5.38 -15.47
N ARG A 159 21.16 4.91 -14.80
CA ARG A 159 21.07 3.84 -13.80
C ARG A 159 20.84 4.42 -12.41
N PRO A 160 20.32 3.63 -11.44
CA PRO A 160 20.03 4.13 -10.10
C PRO A 160 21.18 4.90 -9.42
N HIS A 161 22.43 4.46 -9.58
CA HIS A 161 23.59 5.12 -8.97
C HIS A 161 23.95 6.48 -9.60
N GLU A 162 23.37 6.83 -10.74
CA GLU A 162 23.52 8.12 -11.43
C GLU A 162 22.42 9.13 -11.04
N LEU A 163 21.47 8.70 -10.19
CA LEU A 163 20.30 9.48 -9.78
C LEU A 163 20.40 9.94 -8.34
N SER A 164 19.90 11.14 -8.05
CA SER A 164 19.67 11.57 -6.65
C SER A 164 18.63 10.70 -5.96
N GLY A 165 18.60 10.68 -4.62
CA GLY A 165 17.60 9.93 -3.86
C GLY A 165 16.16 10.27 -4.25
N GLY A 166 15.85 11.56 -4.46
CA GLY A 166 14.54 12.00 -4.94
C GLY A 166 14.21 11.50 -6.34
N GLN A 167 15.18 11.48 -7.26
CA GLN A 167 14.97 10.90 -8.58
C GLN A 167 14.76 9.40 -8.51
N GLN A 168 15.51 8.67 -7.68
CA GLN A 168 15.30 7.24 -7.45
C GLN A 168 13.89 6.97 -6.90
N GLN A 169 13.41 7.79 -5.96
CA GLN A 169 12.05 7.65 -5.43
C GLN A 169 10.98 7.93 -6.48
N ARG A 170 11.18 8.92 -7.37
CA ARG A 170 10.26 9.17 -8.50
C ARG A 170 10.22 7.96 -9.45
N VAL A 171 11.37 7.32 -9.73
CA VAL A 171 11.41 6.07 -10.50
C VAL A 171 10.66 4.94 -9.80
N ALA A 172 10.80 4.79 -8.47
CA ALA A 172 10.06 3.80 -7.70
C ALA A 172 8.54 4.04 -7.75
N ILE A 173 8.10 5.31 -7.68
CA ILE A 173 6.69 5.70 -7.84
C ILE A 173 6.21 5.40 -9.27
N ALA A 174 6.97 5.79 -10.30
CA ALA A 174 6.64 5.50 -11.68
C ALA A 174 6.45 3.99 -11.91
N ARG A 175 7.39 3.17 -11.43
CA ARG A 175 7.31 1.71 -11.49
C ARG A 175 6.06 1.17 -10.78
N ALA A 176 5.73 1.70 -9.60
CA ALA A 176 4.56 1.28 -8.84
C ALA A 176 3.25 1.61 -9.56
N LEU A 177 3.20 2.70 -10.33
CA LEU A 177 2.04 3.16 -11.08
C LEU A 177 1.97 2.59 -12.51
N ALA A 178 3.04 2.01 -13.03
CA ALA A 178 3.20 1.60 -14.42
C ALA A 178 2.07 0.68 -14.92
N THR A 179 1.65 -0.27 -14.11
CA THR A 179 0.59 -1.24 -14.44
C THR A 179 -0.81 -0.76 -14.11
N ARG A 180 -0.99 0.49 -13.64
CA ARG A 180 -2.26 1.02 -13.10
C ARG A 180 -2.89 0.08 -12.07
N PRO A 181 -2.17 -0.22 -10.97
CA PRO A 181 -2.65 -1.18 -9.97
C PRO A 181 -3.92 -0.66 -9.27
N GLU A 182 -4.70 -1.56 -8.69
CA GLU A 182 -5.87 -1.18 -7.88
C GLU A 182 -5.47 -0.42 -6.62
N LEU A 183 -4.32 -0.77 -6.02
CA LEU A 183 -3.81 -0.17 -4.80
C LEU A 183 -2.29 -0.04 -4.84
N VAL A 184 -1.78 1.12 -4.46
CA VAL A 184 -0.37 1.36 -4.19
C VAL A 184 -0.14 1.36 -2.68
N PHE A 185 0.76 0.51 -2.21
CA PHE A 185 1.29 0.57 -0.85
C PHE A 185 2.59 1.37 -0.84
N ALA A 186 2.68 2.35 0.06
CA ALA A 186 3.86 3.19 0.25
C ALA A 186 4.36 3.06 1.69
N ASP A 187 5.51 2.40 1.87
CA ASP A 187 6.14 2.18 3.18
C ASP A 187 7.22 3.24 3.41
N GLU A 188 6.93 4.20 4.28
CA GLU A 188 7.82 5.33 4.63
C GLU A 188 8.44 6.01 3.38
N PRO A 189 7.63 6.43 2.38
CA PRO A 189 8.13 6.81 1.05
C PRO A 189 9.07 8.02 1.04
N THR A 190 9.18 8.75 2.15
CA THR A 190 10.03 9.93 2.30
C THR A 190 11.13 9.77 3.35
N GLY A 191 11.22 8.61 4.01
CA GLY A 191 12.10 8.39 5.16
C GLY A 191 13.61 8.56 4.87
N ASN A 192 14.04 8.39 3.62
CA ASN A 192 15.45 8.57 3.19
C ASN A 192 15.70 9.86 2.40
N LEU A 193 14.76 10.81 2.43
CA LEU A 193 14.83 12.04 1.66
C LEU A 193 14.97 13.27 2.58
N ASP A 194 15.61 14.32 2.08
CA ASP A 194 15.53 15.62 2.73
C ASP A 194 14.12 16.21 2.68
N SER A 195 13.83 17.15 3.57
CA SER A 195 12.48 17.69 3.76
C SER A 195 11.88 18.36 2.51
N ARG A 196 12.70 18.91 1.60
CA ARG A 196 12.23 19.51 0.35
C ARG A 196 11.83 18.44 -0.64
N THR A 197 12.75 17.52 -0.90
CA THR A 197 12.54 16.38 -1.81
C THR A 197 11.40 15.48 -1.33
N GLY A 198 11.30 15.27 0.00
CA GLY A 198 10.18 14.53 0.61
C GLY A 198 8.83 15.16 0.30
N ARG A 199 8.69 16.50 0.41
CA ARG A 199 7.45 17.20 0.03
C ARG A 199 7.10 17.03 -1.44
N GLU A 200 8.08 17.15 -2.34
CA GLU A 200 7.87 16.94 -3.77
C GLU A 200 7.34 15.52 -4.07
N VAL A 201 7.87 14.51 -3.39
CA VAL A 201 7.40 13.11 -3.50
C VAL A 201 5.97 12.95 -2.98
N LEU A 202 5.62 13.58 -1.86
CA LEU A 202 4.26 13.54 -1.30
C LEU A 202 3.25 14.24 -2.21
N GLU A 203 3.64 15.34 -2.85
CA GLU A 203 2.83 16.03 -3.87
C GLU A 203 2.56 15.14 -5.08
N LEU A 204 3.56 14.35 -5.53
CA LEU A 204 3.39 13.39 -6.61
C LEU A 204 2.42 12.26 -6.24
N LEU A 205 2.53 11.69 -5.03
CA LEU A 205 1.59 10.68 -4.53
C LEU A 205 0.17 11.28 -4.40
N ARG A 206 0.05 12.50 -3.90
CA ARG A 206 -1.23 13.21 -3.83
C ARG A 206 -1.82 13.45 -5.21
N ALA A 207 -1.02 13.87 -6.18
CA ALA A 207 -1.44 14.04 -7.57
C ALA A 207 -1.90 12.72 -8.19
N ALA A 208 -1.20 11.60 -7.91
CA ALA A 208 -1.59 10.28 -8.36
C ALA A 208 -3.00 9.90 -7.87
N SER A 209 -3.32 10.17 -6.61
CA SER A 209 -4.66 9.94 -6.07
C SER A 209 -5.70 10.89 -6.70
N THR A 210 -5.45 12.21 -6.70
CA THR A 210 -6.46 13.20 -7.10
C THR A 210 -6.66 13.31 -8.61
N LYS A 211 -5.59 13.19 -9.41
CA LYS A 211 -5.64 13.34 -10.87
C LYS A 211 -5.99 12.03 -11.57
N TYR A 212 -5.46 10.92 -11.07
CA TYR A 212 -5.59 9.62 -11.73
C TYR A 212 -6.52 8.65 -10.98
N GLY A 213 -7.07 9.04 -9.84
CA GLY A 213 -7.96 8.19 -9.04
C GLY A 213 -7.24 6.98 -8.44
N GLN A 214 -5.91 7.06 -8.26
CA GLN A 214 -5.12 5.98 -7.71
C GLN A 214 -5.40 5.82 -6.21
N SER A 215 -5.77 4.61 -5.78
CA SER A 215 -5.88 4.29 -4.36
C SER A 215 -4.49 4.11 -3.76
N ILE A 216 -4.22 4.76 -2.63
CA ILE A 216 -2.90 4.72 -1.96
C ILE A 216 -3.09 4.41 -0.48
N ALA A 217 -2.35 3.43 0.04
CA ALA A 217 -2.20 3.18 1.47
C ALA A 217 -0.74 3.44 1.87
N MET A 218 -0.50 4.51 2.60
CA MET A 218 0.84 4.91 3.05
C MET A 218 1.01 4.60 4.52
N VAL A 219 2.09 3.90 4.86
CA VAL A 219 2.56 3.76 6.23
C VAL A 219 3.59 4.84 6.50
N THR A 220 3.43 5.60 7.57
CA THR A 220 4.40 6.60 7.99
C THR A 220 4.28 6.91 9.49
N HIS A 221 5.36 7.41 10.07
CA HIS A 221 5.37 8.03 11.40
C HIS A 221 5.50 9.56 11.33
N ASP A 222 5.64 10.14 10.12
CA ASP A 222 5.77 11.59 9.91
C ASP A 222 4.38 12.25 9.78
N PRO A 223 3.99 13.15 10.71
CA PRO A 223 2.75 13.89 10.64
C PRO A 223 2.61 14.77 9.39
N ILE A 224 3.73 15.27 8.85
CA ILE A 224 3.73 16.06 7.61
C ILE A 224 3.33 15.16 6.45
N ALA A 225 3.94 13.98 6.32
CA ALA A 225 3.58 13.03 5.28
C ALA A 225 2.10 12.63 5.37
N ALA A 226 1.61 12.31 6.57
CA ALA A 226 0.23 11.92 6.76
C ALA A 226 -0.79 13.02 6.43
N SER A 227 -0.43 14.30 6.57
CA SER A 227 -1.32 15.43 6.24
C SER A 227 -1.66 15.55 4.75
N TYR A 228 -0.92 14.88 3.88
CA TYR A 228 -1.23 14.78 2.44
C TYR A 228 -2.37 13.81 2.14
N ALA A 229 -2.66 12.87 3.05
CA ALA A 229 -3.71 11.86 2.86
C ALA A 229 -5.12 12.44 3.05
N ASP A 230 -6.13 11.76 2.48
CA ASP A 230 -7.55 12.09 2.67
C ASP A 230 -8.09 11.57 4.00
N ARG A 231 -7.43 10.53 4.54
CA ARG A 231 -7.80 9.83 5.76
C ARG A 231 -6.54 9.40 6.51
N VAL A 232 -6.57 9.52 7.83
CA VAL A 232 -5.48 9.11 8.71
C VAL A 232 -6.01 8.10 9.73
N VAL A 233 -5.44 6.90 9.71
CA VAL A 233 -5.76 5.80 10.63
C VAL A 233 -4.60 5.63 11.60
N PHE A 234 -4.88 5.65 12.89
CA PHE A 234 -3.86 5.50 13.92
C PHE A 234 -3.89 4.10 14.51
N LEU A 235 -2.72 3.47 14.52
CA LEU A 235 -2.48 2.13 15.04
C LEU A 235 -1.57 2.19 16.28
N ALA A 236 -2.00 1.60 17.39
CA ALA A 236 -1.22 1.42 18.62
C ALA A 236 -1.43 0.01 19.15
N ASP A 237 -0.37 -0.63 19.62
CA ASP A 237 -0.40 -1.98 20.23
C ASP A 237 -1.20 -3.01 19.41
N GLY A 238 -1.06 -2.93 18.09
CA GLY A 238 -1.74 -3.82 17.16
C GLY A 238 -3.24 -3.57 16.99
N ARG A 239 -3.76 -2.41 17.39
CA ARG A 239 -5.18 -2.02 17.29
C ARG A 239 -5.34 -0.67 16.62
N ILE A 240 -6.42 -0.49 15.87
CA ILE A 240 -6.83 0.85 15.44
C ILE A 240 -7.40 1.58 16.66
N VAL A 241 -6.81 2.73 16.98
CA VAL A 241 -7.22 3.58 18.11
C VAL A 241 -7.99 4.82 17.67
N GLU A 242 -7.78 5.26 16.42
CA GLU A 242 -8.47 6.43 15.86
C GLU A 242 -8.49 6.35 14.35
N ASP A 243 -9.51 6.94 13.74
CA ASP A 243 -9.74 7.00 12.30
C ASP A 243 -10.33 8.37 11.97
N ARG A 244 -9.57 9.20 11.26
CA ARG A 244 -9.91 10.61 10.99
C ARG A 244 -9.90 10.92 9.51
N PRO A 245 -10.75 11.85 9.07
CA PRO A 245 -10.58 12.47 7.76
C PRO A 245 -9.27 13.27 7.74
N ARG A 246 -8.94 13.82 6.58
CA ARG A 246 -7.76 14.68 6.38
C ARG A 246 -7.60 15.67 7.54
N SER A 247 -6.42 15.70 8.11
CA SER A 247 -6.08 16.51 9.28
C SER A 247 -4.80 17.31 9.06
N ALA A 248 -4.65 18.44 9.72
CA ALA A 248 -3.41 19.21 9.65
C ALA A 248 -2.27 18.48 10.37
N ALA A 249 -1.03 18.68 9.91
CA ALA A 249 0.14 18.04 10.50
C ALA A 249 0.29 18.33 12.01
N ALA A 250 -0.10 19.55 12.46
CA ALA A 250 -0.07 19.92 13.87
C ALA A 250 -1.03 19.06 14.72
N ASP A 251 -2.27 18.85 14.24
CA ASP A 251 -3.29 18.06 14.94
C ASP A 251 -2.88 16.57 15.00
N ILE A 252 -2.30 16.07 13.91
CA ILE A 252 -1.74 14.71 13.82
C ILE A 252 -0.60 14.55 14.83
N SER A 253 0.34 15.52 14.87
CA SER A 253 1.48 15.51 15.79
C SER A 253 1.01 15.54 17.25
N GLN A 254 0.05 16.40 17.58
CA GLN A 254 -0.49 16.47 18.93
C GLN A 254 -1.14 15.15 19.36
N PHE A 255 -1.87 14.50 18.47
CA PHE A 255 -2.48 13.20 18.77
C PHE A 255 -1.43 12.10 18.96
N MET A 256 -0.39 12.06 18.11
CA MET A 256 0.72 11.12 18.28
C MET A 256 1.40 11.25 19.62
N LEU A 257 1.70 12.49 20.07
CA LEU A 257 2.27 12.76 21.39
C LEU A 257 1.36 12.28 22.53
N SER A 258 0.03 12.45 22.39
CA SER A 258 -0.92 11.94 23.41
C SER A 258 -0.95 10.41 23.49
N MET A 259 -0.75 9.72 22.37
CA MET A 259 -0.67 8.25 22.34
C MET A 259 0.61 7.74 23.04
N GLU A 260 1.77 8.39 22.78
CA GLU A 260 3.04 8.02 23.41
C GLU A 260 3.01 8.25 24.93
N ALA A 261 2.33 9.30 25.40
CA ALA A 261 2.18 9.58 26.83
C ALA A 261 1.23 8.60 27.55
N ALA A 262 0.39 7.87 26.83
CA ALA A 262 -0.57 6.89 27.38
C ALA A 262 -0.06 5.44 27.34
N SER A 263 1.08 5.19 26.68
CA SER A 263 1.74 3.86 26.56
C SER A 263 2.78 3.65 27.66
#